data_00896aa9c60725ff5d6fbf3502aeb8ae
#
_entry.id   00896aa9c60725ff5d6fbf3502aeb8ae
#
_cell.length_a   1.000
_cell.length_b   1.000
_cell.length_c   1.000
_cell.angle_alpha   90.00
_cell.angle_beta   90.00
_cell.angle_gamma   90.00
#
_symmetry.space_group_name_H-M   'P 1'
#
loop_
_entity.id
_entity.type
_entity.pdbx_description
1 polymer ?
#
loop_
_entity_poly.entity_id
_entity_poly.type
_entity_poly.pdbx_seq_one_letter_code
_entity_poly.pdbx_strand_id
1 'polypeptide(L)'
;MSGNQNNPVRRYEKQYAGILETVFGVRAAFANALAPIQILDGVQENSKAFSVKTNGTPVVIGEYKTGENDGGFGDNTGARSRFGKLTEIKYDNADVDYDYTLTIHEGLDRYTVNNDLNAAIADRLKLQSEAQTRTINKRIGKYLGTSAGKTEALADLSDEKIKALFNKAAAYFTNNEVTAPVTVYLRSELYNAIVDMASVTTAKGSTISLDENGLPKYKGFTLEETPEQYFETGMLAIFSPNGIVIPFVGISTARAIEAEEFDGVKLQAAAKGGTYMLDDNKKAVLKVTGTIV
;
A
#
# COMPACT_ATOMS: atom_id res chain seq x y z
N MET A 1 70.15 31.61 -20.25
CA MET A 1 69.76 31.22 -18.90
C MET A 1 68.37 30.63 -19.00
N SER A 2 68.26 29.29 -18.88
CA SER A 2 66.98 28.57 -18.88
C SER A 2 66.33 28.75 -17.52
N GLY A 3 65.27 29.52 -17.47
CA GLY A 3 64.47 29.65 -16.23
C GLY A 3 63.78 28.34 -15.90
N ASN A 4 64.06 27.80 -14.73
CA ASN A 4 63.36 26.67 -14.17
C ASN A 4 61.90 27.08 -13.92
N GLN A 5 60.95 26.56 -14.73
CA GLN A 5 59.54 26.82 -14.60
C GLN A 5 58.81 25.71 -13.80
N ASN A 6 59.52 24.97 -12.97
CA ASN A 6 58.89 24.00 -12.07
C ASN A 6 58.21 24.72 -10.89
N ASN A 7 57.00 25.19 -11.13
CA ASN A 7 56.12 25.57 -10.04
C ASN A 7 55.72 24.30 -9.29
N PRO A 8 55.87 24.24 -7.95
CA PRO A 8 55.37 23.12 -7.19
C PRO A 8 53.84 22.98 -7.41
N VAL A 9 53.45 21.82 -7.87
CA VAL A 9 52.02 21.48 -8.02
C VAL A 9 51.37 21.60 -6.67
N ARG A 10 50.63 22.67 -6.40
CA ARG A 10 49.78 22.78 -5.23
C ARG A 10 48.57 21.90 -5.46
N ARG A 11 48.54 20.72 -4.82
CA ARG A 11 47.33 19.94 -4.71
C ARG A 11 46.38 20.65 -3.74
N TYR A 12 45.33 21.25 -4.29
CA TYR A 12 44.19 21.67 -3.50
C TYR A 12 43.32 20.41 -3.25
N GLU A 13 43.50 19.76 -2.13
CA GLU A 13 42.53 18.80 -1.62
C GLU A 13 41.31 19.58 -1.16
N LYS A 14 40.26 19.62 -1.98
CA LYS A 14 38.96 19.99 -1.49
C LYS A 14 38.52 18.88 -0.53
N GLN A 15 38.57 19.16 0.77
CA GLN A 15 37.87 18.37 1.75
C GLN A 15 36.38 18.62 1.55
N TYR A 16 35.69 17.66 0.93
CA TYR A 16 34.26 17.65 0.99
C TYR A 16 33.89 17.23 2.41
N ALA A 17 33.14 18.07 3.14
CA ALA A 17 32.40 17.63 4.29
C ALA A 17 31.54 16.43 3.84
N GLY A 18 31.52 15.37 4.64
CA GLY A 18 30.69 14.20 4.34
C GLY A 18 29.28 14.64 3.95
N ILE A 19 28.61 13.87 3.10
CA ILE A 19 27.28 14.20 2.62
C ILE A 19 26.40 14.46 3.84
N LEU A 20 25.85 15.69 3.92
CA LEU A 20 24.91 16.06 4.97
C LEU A 20 23.70 15.11 4.83
N GLU A 21 23.45 14.30 5.85
CA GLU A 21 22.25 13.49 5.88
C GLU A 21 21.03 14.41 5.75
N THR A 22 20.18 14.12 4.77
CA THR A 22 18.93 14.84 4.64
C THR A 22 18.01 14.44 5.80
N VAL A 23 17.32 15.41 6.39
CA VAL A 23 16.29 15.15 7.42
C VAL A 23 15.06 14.43 6.86
N PHE A 24 15.01 14.28 5.53
CA PHE A 24 13.89 13.69 4.83
C PHE A 24 14.11 12.18 4.64
N GLY A 25 13.32 11.39 5.36
CA GLY A 25 13.23 9.94 5.19
C GLY A 25 11.87 9.56 4.58
N VAL A 26 11.82 8.48 3.83
CA VAL A 26 10.58 7.95 3.24
C VAL A 26 10.19 6.66 3.93
N ARG A 27 8.99 6.65 4.50
CA ARG A 27 8.39 5.45 5.12
C ARG A 27 7.40 4.80 4.16
N ALA A 28 7.16 3.50 4.34
CA ALA A 28 6.05 2.80 3.70
C ALA A 28 4.73 3.28 4.33
N ALA A 29 4.03 4.20 3.63
CA ALA A 29 2.87 4.91 4.17
C ALA A 29 1.62 4.03 4.36
N PHE A 30 1.55 2.86 3.70
CA PHE A 30 0.40 1.96 3.74
C PHE A 30 0.80 0.57 4.21
N ALA A 31 1.82 0.47 5.05
CA ALA A 31 2.38 -0.81 5.49
C ALA A 31 1.32 -1.73 6.12
N ASN A 32 0.43 -1.19 6.94
CA ASN A 32 -0.61 -1.97 7.61
C ASN A 32 -1.66 -2.55 6.63
N ALA A 33 -1.93 -1.88 5.51
CA ALA A 33 -2.86 -2.40 4.49
C ALA A 33 -2.25 -3.56 3.68
N LEU A 34 -0.92 -3.68 3.67
CA LEU A 34 -0.22 -4.66 2.86
C LEU A 34 -0.14 -6.02 3.56
N ALA A 35 -0.45 -7.08 2.81
CA ALA A 35 -0.06 -8.45 3.13
C ALA A 35 1.44 -8.65 2.82
N PRO A 36 2.05 -9.74 3.31
CA PRO A 36 3.40 -10.10 2.92
C PRO A 36 3.56 -10.16 1.39
N ILE A 37 4.68 -9.61 0.90
CA ILE A 37 4.98 -9.59 -0.53
C ILE A 37 5.08 -11.01 -1.09
N GLN A 38 4.45 -11.25 -2.22
CA GLN A 38 4.54 -12.51 -2.93
C GLN A 38 5.57 -12.42 -4.06
N ILE A 39 6.53 -13.32 -4.06
CA ILE A 39 7.52 -13.47 -5.13
C ILE A 39 7.01 -14.55 -6.06
N LEU A 40 6.84 -14.21 -7.34
CA LEU A 40 6.34 -15.12 -8.36
C LEU A 40 7.53 -15.69 -9.15
N ASP A 41 7.63 -17.00 -9.18
CA ASP A 41 8.62 -17.72 -9.99
C ASP A 41 8.13 -17.94 -11.42
N GLY A 42 9.06 -17.98 -12.39
CA GLY A 42 8.76 -18.33 -13.76
C GLY A 42 8.01 -17.26 -14.57
N VAL A 43 8.20 -16.00 -14.23
CA VAL A 43 7.58 -14.88 -14.95
C VAL A 43 8.09 -14.82 -16.38
N GLN A 44 7.19 -15.08 -17.32
CA GLN A 44 7.41 -14.85 -18.74
C GLN A 44 7.06 -13.40 -19.12
N GLU A 45 7.40 -13.00 -20.33
CA GLU A 45 7.11 -11.67 -20.89
C GLU A 45 5.61 -11.33 -20.88
N ASN A 46 4.75 -12.30 -20.68
CA ASN A 46 3.29 -12.16 -20.66
C ASN A 46 2.80 -11.23 -19.56
N SER A 47 1.71 -10.56 -19.85
CA SER A 47 1.05 -9.57 -18.94
C SER A 47 0.48 -10.20 -17.68
N LYS A 48 0.16 -11.51 -17.69
CA LYS A 48 -0.51 -12.21 -16.60
C LYS A 48 0.49 -12.65 -15.54
N ALA A 49 0.22 -12.26 -14.29
CA ALA A 49 1.03 -12.62 -13.14
C ALA A 49 0.61 -13.99 -12.58
N PHE A 50 -0.67 -14.14 -12.26
CA PHE A 50 -1.26 -15.38 -11.76
C PHE A 50 -2.78 -15.38 -11.98
N SER A 51 -3.40 -16.54 -11.76
CA SER A 51 -4.87 -16.65 -11.78
C SER A 51 -5.39 -17.00 -10.41
N VAL A 52 -6.48 -16.34 -9.99
CA VAL A 52 -7.19 -16.62 -8.76
C VAL A 52 -8.49 -17.31 -9.10
N LYS A 53 -8.79 -18.39 -8.38
CA LYS A 53 -10.12 -19.03 -8.48
C LYS A 53 -11.09 -18.31 -7.55
N THR A 54 -12.13 -17.74 -8.13
CA THR A 54 -13.19 -17.05 -7.40
C THR A 54 -14.50 -17.80 -7.54
N ASN A 55 -15.34 -17.73 -6.51
CA ASN A 55 -16.68 -18.29 -6.52
C ASN A 55 -17.65 -17.26 -5.94
N GLY A 56 -18.59 -16.81 -6.77
CA GLY A 56 -19.63 -15.86 -6.36
C GLY A 56 -20.95 -16.54 -5.95
N THR A 57 -21.01 -17.88 -5.86
CA THR A 57 -22.24 -18.57 -5.50
C THR A 57 -22.45 -18.49 -3.98
N PRO A 58 -23.53 -17.84 -3.50
CA PRO A 58 -23.81 -17.76 -2.07
C PRO A 58 -24.14 -19.14 -1.51
N VAL A 59 -23.75 -19.36 -0.26
CA VAL A 59 -24.16 -20.57 0.47
C VAL A 59 -25.65 -20.48 0.77
N VAL A 60 -26.42 -21.44 0.30
CA VAL A 60 -27.85 -21.55 0.60
C VAL A 60 -28.04 -22.49 1.79
N ILE A 61 -28.47 -21.94 2.92
CA ILE A 61 -28.82 -22.70 4.10
C ILE A 61 -30.32 -23.02 4.02
N GLY A 62 -30.67 -24.30 3.94
CA GLY A 62 -32.04 -24.77 3.93
C GLY A 62 -32.35 -25.52 5.19
N GLU A 63 -33.62 -25.89 5.36
CA GLU A 63 -34.09 -26.76 6.43
C GLU A 63 -34.15 -28.21 5.96
N TYR A 64 -33.72 -29.15 6.78
CA TYR A 64 -33.87 -30.57 6.53
C TYR A 64 -35.33 -30.99 6.72
N LYS A 65 -35.94 -31.47 5.66
CA LYS A 65 -37.37 -31.83 5.65
C LYS A 65 -37.61 -33.26 6.19
N THR A 66 -38.40 -33.37 7.23
CA THR A 66 -38.69 -34.67 7.89
C THR A 66 -40.13 -35.14 7.69
N GLY A 67 -41.01 -34.32 7.13
CA GLY A 67 -42.42 -34.66 6.89
C GLY A 67 -42.62 -35.82 5.92
N GLU A 68 -43.69 -36.56 6.09
CA GLU A 68 -44.02 -37.77 5.34
C GLU A 68 -44.21 -37.50 3.84
N ASN A 69 -44.61 -36.26 3.48
CA ASN A 69 -44.79 -35.79 2.09
C ASN A 69 -43.71 -34.79 1.62
N ASP A 70 -42.74 -34.49 2.45
CA ASP A 70 -41.70 -33.49 2.20
C ASP A 70 -40.41 -34.11 1.64
N GLY A 71 -40.48 -34.59 0.45
CA GLY A 71 -39.28 -35.11 -0.22
C GLY A 71 -39.18 -36.65 -0.08
N GLY A 72 -39.30 -37.32 -1.20
CA GLY A 72 -39.23 -38.78 -1.26
C GLY A 72 -37.86 -39.33 -0.89
N PHE A 73 -37.86 -40.52 -0.31
CA PHE A 73 -36.70 -41.39 -0.25
C PHE A 73 -36.32 -41.79 -1.67
N GLY A 74 -35.26 -41.18 -2.21
CA GLY A 74 -34.46 -41.90 -3.19
C GLY A 74 -35.01 -42.05 -4.60
N ASP A 75 -35.73 -41.07 -5.17
CA ASP A 75 -36.06 -41.11 -6.58
C ASP A 75 -35.00 -40.42 -7.51
N ASN A 76 -33.84 -40.10 -6.96
CA ASN A 76 -32.69 -39.47 -7.68
C ASN A 76 -32.99 -38.19 -8.48
N THR A 77 -34.18 -37.66 -8.43
CA THR A 77 -34.50 -36.34 -9.01
C THR A 77 -34.27 -35.30 -7.94
N GLY A 78 -33.21 -34.48 -8.05
CA GLY A 78 -32.77 -33.49 -7.04
C GLY A 78 -33.87 -32.54 -6.51
N ALA A 79 -35.07 -32.62 -7.01
CA ALA A 79 -36.24 -31.88 -6.54
C ALA A 79 -36.94 -32.54 -5.30
N ARG A 80 -36.64 -33.80 -4.99
CA ARG A 80 -37.25 -34.56 -3.91
C ARG A 80 -36.29 -35.03 -2.84
N SER A 81 -35.19 -34.35 -2.65
CA SER A 81 -34.23 -34.64 -1.58
C SER A 81 -34.67 -33.95 -0.30
N ARG A 82 -34.52 -34.62 0.87
CA ARG A 82 -34.70 -34.01 2.19
C ARG A 82 -33.76 -32.83 2.45
N PHE A 83 -32.66 -32.76 1.70
CA PHE A 83 -31.68 -31.64 1.71
C PHE A 83 -32.11 -30.47 0.80
N GLY A 84 -33.20 -30.60 0.05
CA GLY A 84 -33.64 -29.61 -0.92
C GLY A 84 -32.91 -29.72 -2.27
N LYS A 85 -32.91 -28.64 -3.03
CA LYS A 85 -32.26 -28.59 -4.37
C LYS A 85 -30.76 -28.55 -4.25
N LEU A 86 -30.05 -29.42 -4.97
CA LEU A 86 -28.60 -29.36 -5.11
C LEU A 86 -28.18 -28.13 -5.92
N THR A 87 -27.30 -27.33 -5.37
CA THR A 87 -26.69 -26.19 -6.08
C THR A 87 -25.27 -26.55 -6.49
N GLU A 88 -24.98 -26.50 -7.77
CA GLU A 88 -23.63 -26.70 -8.28
C GLU A 88 -22.77 -25.46 -8.00
N ILE A 89 -21.61 -25.66 -7.40
CA ILE A 89 -20.64 -24.60 -7.12
C ILE A 89 -19.60 -24.60 -8.21
N LYS A 90 -19.52 -23.52 -8.96
CA LYS A 90 -18.54 -23.34 -10.02
C LYS A 90 -17.51 -22.30 -9.62
N TYR A 91 -16.26 -22.59 -9.91
CA TYR A 91 -15.15 -21.66 -9.71
C TYR A 91 -14.77 -21.06 -11.05
N ASP A 92 -14.74 -19.74 -11.10
CA ASP A 92 -14.24 -18.99 -12.23
C ASP A 92 -12.77 -18.59 -12.01
N ASN A 93 -12.01 -18.50 -13.10
CA ASN A 93 -10.62 -18.02 -13.04
C ASN A 93 -10.61 -16.52 -13.31
N ALA A 94 -10.10 -15.74 -12.38
CA ALA A 94 -9.78 -14.33 -12.55
C ALA A 94 -8.27 -14.18 -12.73
N ASP A 95 -7.85 -13.68 -13.88
CA ASP A 95 -6.44 -13.42 -14.15
C ASP A 95 -6.02 -12.07 -13.55
N VAL A 96 -4.85 -12.05 -12.92
CA VAL A 96 -4.23 -10.87 -12.35
C VAL A 96 -3.05 -10.46 -13.22
N ASP A 97 -3.09 -9.24 -13.72
CA ASP A 97 -2.03 -8.69 -14.56
C ASP A 97 -0.97 -7.96 -13.72
N TYR A 98 0.25 -7.84 -14.30
CA TYR A 98 1.24 -6.91 -13.78
C TYR A 98 0.76 -5.48 -14.02
N ASP A 99 0.85 -4.64 -13.01
CA ASP A 99 0.37 -3.26 -13.09
C ASP A 99 1.49 -2.23 -13.22
N TYR A 100 2.77 -2.62 -13.04
CA TYR A 100 3.90 -1.72 -13.21
C TYR A 100 5.21 -2.40 -13.63
N THR A 101 6.03 -1.60 -14.27
CA THR A 101 7.47 -1.83 -14.45
C THR A 101 8.22 -0.63 -13.90
N LEU A 102 9.29 -0.87 -13.14
CA LEU A 102 10.20 0.16 -12.64
C LEU A 102 11.59 -0.13 -13.18
N THR A 103 12.29 0.92 -13.58
CA THR A 103 13.69 0.82 -14.03
C THR A 103 14.52 1.93 -13.42
N ILE A 104 15.75 1.60 -13.06
CA ILE A 104 16.79 2.55 -12.68
C ILE A 104 17.98 2.29 -13.58
N HIS A 105 18.51 3.35 -14.16
CA HIS A 105 19.73 3.29 -14.96
C HIS A 105 20.53 4.56 -14.72
N GLU A 106 21.56 4.47 -13.88
CA GLU A 106 22.36 5.61 -13.42
C GLU A 106 23.85 5.30 -13.53
N GLY A 107 24.64 6.31 -13.82
CA GLY A 107 26.10 6.22 -13.89
C GLY A 107 26.75 7.07 -12.79
N LEU A 108 27.79 6.53 -12.16
CA LEU A 108 28.66 7.23 -11.22
C LEU A 108 30.07 7.25 -11.77
N ASP A 109 30.54 8.43 -12.14
CA ASP A 109 31.87 8.65 -12.66
C ASP A 109 32.86 8.90 -11.50
N ARG A 110 33.96 8.15 -11.47
CA ARG A 110 35.01 8.22 -10.44
C ARG A 110 35.62 9.61 -10.30
N TYR A 111 35.74 10.33 -11.40
CA TYR A 111 36.30 11.71 -11.39
C TYR A 111 35.36 12.69 -10.67
N THR A 112 34.03 12.48 -10.75
CA THR A 112 33.06 13.39 -10.14
C THR A 112 32.86 13.11 -8.65
N VAL A 113 33.10 11.87 -8.20
CA VAL A 113 32.96 11.45 -6.78
C VAL A 113 34.27 11.48 -6.01
N ASN A 114 35.28 12.19 -6.53
CA ASN A 114 36.55 12.40 -5.88
C ASN A 114 37.25 11.11 -5.40
N ASN A 115 37.18 10.06 -6.20
CA ASN A 115 37.76 8.74 -5.98
C ASN A 115 37.17 7.90 -4.83
N ASP A 116 36.09 8.38 -4.17
CA ASP A 116 35.34 7.60 -3.17
C ASP A 116 34.05 7.02 -3.79
N LEU A 117 34.25 6.12 -4.74
CA LEU A 117 33.17 5.52 -5.50
C LEU A 117 32.22 4.65 -4.62
N ASN A 118 32.78 3.95 -3.60
CA ASN A 118 31.98 3.08 -2.76
C ASN A 118 31.00 3.84 -1.88
N ALA A 119 31.44 4.95 -1.28
CA ALA A 119 30.54 5.83 -0.51
C ALA A 119 29.46 6.42 -1.40
N ALA A 120 29.83 6.90 -2.58
CA ALA A 120 28.86 7.44 -3.54
C ALA A 120 27.82 6.41 -4.01
N ILE A 121 28.22 5.15 -4.22
CA ILE A 121 27.30 4.05 -4.54
C ILE A 121 26.31 3.82 -3.37
N ALA A 122 26.81 3.72 -2.15
CA ALA A 122 25.98 3.49 -0.96
C ALA A 122 24.92 4.60 -0.79
N ASP A 123 25.34 5.85 -0.89
CA ASP A 123 24.43 7.00 -0.81
C ASP A 123 23.39 6.98 -1.93
N ARG A 124 23.81 6.65 -3.15
CA ARG A 124 22.90 6.61 -4.30
C ARG A 124 21.88 5.48 -4.16
N LEU A 125 22.27 4.31 -3.68
CA LEU A 125 21.35 3.19 -3.42
C LEU A 125 20.30 3.55 -2.36
N LYS A 126 20.68 4.31 -1.31
CA LYS A 126 19.73 4.83 -0.31
C LYS A 126 18.69 5.73 -0.98
N LEU A 127 19.12 6.69 -1.80
CA LEU A 127 18.21 7.59 -2.53
C LEU A 127 17.31 6.85 -3.52
N GLN A 128 17.83 5.82 -4.21
CA GLN A 128 17.04 4.97 -5.10
C GLN A 128 15.95 4.21 -4.33
N SER A 129 16.28 3.64 -3.17
CA SER A 129 15.32 2.95 -2.30
C SER A 129 14.21 3.89 -1.84
N GLU A 130 14.54 5.11 -1.44
CA GLU A 130 13.54 6.12 -1.06
C GLU A 130 12.65 6.53 -2.24
N ALA A 131 13.22 6.71 -3.43
CA ALA A 131 12.46 7.06 -4.64
C ALA A 131 11.51 5.94 -5.05
N GLN A 132 11.95 4.67 -4.94
CA GLN A 132 11.10 3.50 -5.16
C GLN A 132 9.96 3.45 -4.14
N THR A 133 10.24 3.65 -2.86
CA THR A 133 9.24 3.67 -1.79
C THR A 133 8.19 4.75 -2.04
N ARG A 134 8.59 5.97 -2.42
CA ARG A 134 7.64 7.03 -2.81
C ARG A 134 6.75 6.62 -3.98
N THR A 135 7.33 5.99 -4.99
CA THR A 135 6.59 5.53 -6.17
C THR A 135 5.57 4.44 -5.80
N ILE A 136 5.96 3.49 -4.96
CA ILE A 136 5.09 2.43 -4.46
C ILE A 136 3.98 3.01 -3.59
N ASN A 137 4.29 3.92 -2.67
CA ASN A 137 3.28 4.59 -1.84
C ASN A 137 2.21 5.29 -2.68
N LYS A 138 2.61 6.04 -3.74
CA LYS A 138 1.66 6.67 -4.66
C LYS A 138 0.76 5.64 -5.37
N ARG A 139 1.34 4.51 -5.79
CA ARG A 139 0.58 3.44 -6.44
C ARG A 139 -0.42 2.80 -5.49
N ILE A 140 0.00 2.47 -4.27
CA ILE A 140 -0.87 1.85 -3.26
C ILE A 140 -1.99 2.80 -2.87
N GLY A 141 -1.69 4.07 -2.60
CA GLY A 141 -2.71 5.08 -2.27
C GLY A 141 -3.74 5.25 -3.39
N LYS A 142 -3.29 5.32 -4.64
CA LYS A 142 -4.16 5.33 -5.81
C LYS A 142 -4.98 4.04 -5.91
N TYR A 143 -4.35 2.88 -5.76
CA TYR A 143 -5.03 1.58 -5.85
C TYR A 143 -6.12 1.43 -4.78
N LEU A 144 -5.84 1.78 -3.53
CA LEU A 144 -6.82 1.80 -2.44
C LEU A 144 -7.96 2.77 -2.72
N GLY A 145 -7.65 3.98 -3.20
CA GLY A 145 -8.66 4.98 -3.54
C GLY A 145 -9.58 4.56 -4.68
N THR A 146 -9.03 3.95 -5.75
CA THR A 146 -9.82 3.48 -6.90
C THR A 146 -10.58 2.19 -6.60
N SER A 147 -10.05 1.33 -5.73
CA SER A 147 -10.66 0.05 -5.36
C SER A 147 -11.66 0.17 -4.20
N ALA A 148 -11.84 1.36 -3.62
CA ALA A 148 -12.73 1.55 -2.48
C ALA A 148 -14.18 1.20 -2.83
N GLY A 149 -14.78 0.27 -2.09
CA GLY A 149 -16.18 -0.13 -2.25
C GLY A 149 -17.18 0.90 -1.75
N LYS A 150 -16.74 1.83 -0.88
CA LYS A 150 -17.59 2.88 -0.31
C LYS A 150 -16.90 4.24 -0.37
N THR A 151 -17.66 5.27 -0.68
CA THR A 151 -17.21 6.67 -0.63
C THR A 151 -18.09 7.44 0.32
N GLU A 152 -17.48 8.18 1.27
CA GLU A 152 -18.17 9.13 2.14
C GLU A 152 -17.63 10.54 1.87
N ALA A 153 -18.50 11.53 1.92
CA ALA A 153 -18.12 12.92 1.77
C ALA A 153 -17.96 13.59 3.15
N LEU A 154 -16.89 14.35 3.32
CA LEU A 154 -16.67 15.21 4.47
C LEU A 154 -16.78 16.66 4.01
N ALA A 155 -17.76 17.40 4.54
CA ALA A 155 -18.06 18.75 4.08
C ALA A 155 -17.06 19.78 4.66
N ASP A 156 -16.65 19.58 5.91
CA ASP A 156 -15.71 20.44 6.65
C ASP A 156 -15.01 19.63 7.75
N LEU A 157 -14.00 20.23 8.38
CA LEU A 157 -13.21 19.62 9.47
C LEU A 157 -13.76 19.92 10.88
N SER A 158 -15.05 20.25 11.01
CA SER A 158 -15.65 20.47 12.33
C SER A 158 -15.75 19.16 13.13
N ASP A 159 -15.60 19.27 14.46
CA ASP A 159 -15.69 18.16 15.40
C ASP A 159 -16.93 17.27 15.16
N GLU A 160 -18.07 17.91 14.89
CA GLU A 160 -19.35 17.24 14.67
C GLU A 160 -19.31 16.38 13.41
N LYS A 161 -18.79 16.92 12.30
CA LYS A 161 -18.71 16.23 11.04
C LYS A 161 -17.71 15.06 11.07
N ILE A 162 -16.57 15.28 11.71
CA ILE A 162 -15.57 14.23 11.93
C ILE A 162 -16.14 13.09 12.77
N LYS A 163 -16.82 13.42 13.90
CA LYS A 163 -17.49 12.41 14.76
C LYS A 163 -18.55 11.64 13.99
N ALA A 164 -19.36 12.32 13.19
CA ALA A 164 -20.38 11.68 12.35
C ALA A 164 -19.77 10.75 11.29
N LEU A 165 -18.68 11.18 10.64
CA LEU A 165 -17.94 10.36 9.68
C LEU A 165 -17.45 9.04 10.33
N PHE A 166 -16.76 9.12 11.45
CA PHE A 166 -16.24 7.95 12.15
C PHE A 166 -17.35 7.04 12.68
N ASN A 167 -18.50 7.59 13.11
CA ASN A 167 -19.67 6.79 13.48
C ASN A 167 -20.23 6.02 12.28
N LYS A 168 -20.36 6.68 11.13
CA LYS A 168 -20.79 6.02 9.89
C LYS A 168 -19.81 4.95 9.45
N ALA A 169 -18.51 5.23 9.52
CA ALA A 169 -17.48 4.24 9.21
C ALA A 169 -17.58 3.03 10.14
N ALA A 170 -17.68 3.23 11.46
CA ALA A 170 -17.82 2.15 12.42
C ALA A 170 -19.05 1.28 12.13
N ALA A 171 -20.21 1.92 11.89
CA ALA A 171 -21.42 1.20 11.51
C ALA A 171 -21.26 0.41 10.20
N TYR A 172 -20.58 1.01 9.21
CA TYR A 172 -20.32 0.36 7.94
C TYR A 172 -19.47 -0.91 8.10
N PHE A 173 -18.37 -0.85 8.84
CA PHE A 173 -17.50 -2.02 9.08
C PHE A 173 -18.21 -3.10 9.90
N THR A 174 -18.97 -2.72 10.92
CA THR A 174 -19.77 -3.66 11.73
C THR A 174 -20.84 -4.37 10.89
N ASN A 175 -21.56 -3.62 10.05
CA ASN A 175 -22.63 -4.20 9.21
C ASN A 175 -22.06 -5.08 8.07
N ASN A 176 -20.81 -4.88 7.66
CA ASN A 176 -20.11 -5.74 6.71
C ASN A 176 -19.31 -6.85 7.40
N GLU A 177 -19.49 -7.07 8.71
CA GLU A 177 -18.85 -8.15 9.49
C GLU A 177 -17.31 -8.16 9.37
N VAL A 178 -16.69 -6.97 9.23
CA VAL A 178 -15.24 -6.84 9.14
C VAL A 178 -14.63 -7.06 10.51
N THR A 179 -13.91 -8.15 10.68
CA THR A 179 -13.26 -8.54 11.94
C THR A 179 -11.80 -8.13 12.05
N ALA A 180 -11.16 -7.85 10.91
CA ALA A 180 -9.77 -7.42 10.87
C ALA A 180 -9.62 -5.99 11.45
N PRO A 181 -8.50 -5.69 12.14
CA PRO A 181 -8.19 -4.33 12.55
C PRO A 181 -8.18 -3.40 11.34
N VAL A 182 -8.76 -2.21 11.50
CA VAL A 182 -8.85 -1.20 10.44
C VAL A 182 -7.92 -0.05 10.75
N THR A 183 -7.05 0.26 9.80
CA THR A 183 -6.19 1.46 9.82
C THR A 183 -6.80 2.54 8.94
N VAL A 184 -6.77 3.77 9.43
CA VAL A 184 -7.24 4.96 8.71
C VAL A 184 -6.03 5.79 8.34
N TYR A 185 -5.78 5.88 7.05
CA TYR A 185 -4.75 6.75 6.47
C TYR A 185 -5.35 8.13 6.26
N LEU A 186 -4.80 9.14 6.90
CA LEU A 186 -5.36 10.48 6.99
C LEU A 186 -4.39 11.50 6.40
N ARG A 187 -4.90 12.46 5.65
CA ARG A 187 -4.13 13.67 5.36
C ARG A 187 -3.84 14.43 6.66
N SER A 188 -2.70 15.13 6.69
CA SER A 188 -2.23 15.84 7.88
C SER A 188 -3.25 16.81 8.48
N GLU A 189 -4.00 17.50 7.62
CA GLU A 189 -5.03 18.45 8.09
C GLU A 189 -6.15 17.76 8.87
N LEU A 190 -6.64 16.64 8.34
CA LEU A 190 -7.68 15.86 9.01
C LEU A 190 -7.14 15.14 10.26
N TYR A 191 -5.90 14.65 10.20
CA TYR A 191 -5.24 14.04 11.35
C TYR A 191 -5.11 15.03 12.51
N ASN A 192 -4.58 16.22 12.25
CA ASN A 192 -4.45 17.28 13.26
C ASN A 192 -5.81 17.71 13.81
N ALA A 193 -6.81 17.89 12.94
CA ALA A 193 -8.17 18.22 13.38
C ALA A 193 -8.75 17.17 14.36
N ILE A 194 -8.45 15.87 14.14
CA ILE A 194 -8.88 14.80 15.06
C ILE A 194 -8.15 14.89 16.40
N VAL A 195 -6.83 15.12 16.38
CA VAL A 195 -6.01 15.21 17.58
C VAL A 195 -6.42 16.42 18.43
N ASP A 196 -6.73 17.54 17.79
CA ASP A 196 -7.09 18.80 18.44
C ASP A 196 -8.55 18.86 18.93
N MET A 197 -9.38 17.87 18.62
CA MET A 197 -10.77 17.85 19.09
C MET A 197 -10.87 17.93 20.61
N ALA A 198 -11.72 18.81 21.11
CA ALA A 198 -11.93 19.03 22.56
C ALA A 198 -12.33 17.74 23.30
N SER A 199 -13.08 16.84 22.66
CA SER A 199 -13.47 15.54 23.22
C SER A 199 -12.29 14.58 23.38
N VAL A 200 -11.18 14.85 22.73
CA VAL A 200 -9.94 14.06 22.78
C VAL A 200 -9.01 14.61 23.84
N THR A 201 -8.90 15.93 23.94
CA THR A 201 -7.94 16.62 24.82
C THR A 201 -8.41 16.78 26.26
N THR A 202 -9.73 16.88 26.50
CA THR A 202 -10.29 17.26 27.83
C THR A 202 -10.96 16.13 28.61
N ALA A 203 -11.18 14.97 28.01
CA ALA A 203 -11.93 13.89 28.68
C ALA A 203 -11.08 13.05 29.61
N LYS A 204 -11.49 12.90 30.86
CA LYS A 204 -11.10 11.77 31.71
C LYS A 204 -11.58 10.48 31.04
N GLY A 205 -10.69 9.77 30.37
CA GLY A 205 -11.03 8.64 29.51
C GLY A 205 -11.13 9.06 28.04
N SER A 206 -10.04 9.65 27.53
CA SER A 206 -9.87 10.02 26.12
C SER A 206 -10.36 8.91 25.19
N THR A 207 -11.15 9.27 24.19
CA THR A 207 -11.52 8.37 23.07
C THR A 207 -10.35 8.04 22.16
N ILE A 208 -9.19 8.71 22.32
CA ILE A 208 -7.91 8.32 21.74
C ILE A 208 -7.17 7.47 22.76
N SER A 209 -6.84 6.25 22.36
CA SER A 209 -5.87 5.38 23.03
C SER A 209 -4.66 5.18 22.10
N LEU A 210 -3.51 4.90 22.69
CA LEU A 210 -2.36 4.45 21.92
C LEU A 210 -2.48 2.93 21.74
N ASP A 211 -2.10 2.41 20.58
CA ASP A 211 -1.89 0.99 20.38
C ASP A 211 -0.52 0.55 20.93
N GLU A 212 -0.19 -0.75 20.81
CA GLU A 212 1.09 -1.30 21.26
C GLU A 212 2.31 -0.66 20.59
N ASN A 213 2.13 -0.03 19.43
CA ASN A 213 3.16 0.68 18.67
C ASN A 213 3.17 2.19 18.92
N GLY A 214 2.32 2.69 19.83
CA GLY A 214 2.21 4.12 20.13
C GLY A 214 1.42 4.93 19.10
N LEU A 215 0.72 4.28 18.16
CA LEU A 215 -0.14 4.96 17.20
C LEU A 215 -1.47 5.36 17.85
N PRO A 216 -1.97 6.57 17.60
CA PRO A 216 -3.24 7.00 18.17
C PRO A 216 -4.41 6.19 17.59
N LYS A 217 -5.34 5.80 18.46
CA LYS A 217 -6.60 5.15 18.08
C LYS A 217 -7.78 6.06 18.35
N TYR A 218 -8.70 6.14 17.41
CA TYR A 218 -9.96 6.84 17.57
C TYR A 218 -11.12 5.95 17.16
N LYS A 219 -12.07 5.74 18.10
CA LYS A 219 -13.25 4.88 17.91
C LYS A 219 -12.93 3.46 17.40
N GLY A 220 -11.82 2.87 17.85
CA GLY A 220 -11.39 1.53 17.47
C GLY A 220 -10.54 1.47 16.18
N PHE A 221 -10.39 2.58 15.48
CA PHE A 221 -9.54 2.67 14.29
C PHE A 221 -8.14 3.15 14.67
N THR A 222 -7.11 2.52 14.10
CA THR A 222 -5.74 3.02 14.17
C THR A 222 -5.56 4.18 13.19
N LEU A 223 -5.05 5.32 13.66
CA LEU A 223 -4.85 6.51 12.83
C LEU A 223 -3.40 6.57 12.35
N GLU A 224 -3.20 6.78 11.07
CA GLU A 224 -1.90 6.95 10.46
C GLU A 224 -1.86 8.21 9.61
N GLU A 225 -1.00 9.15 9.99
CA GLU A 225 -0.80 10.37 9.22
C GLU A 225 -0.04 10.05 7.94
N THR A 226 -0.61 10.44 6.81
CA THR A 226 -0.10 10.10 5.49
C THR A 226 0.05 11.35 4.63
N PRO A 227 1.22 11.55 3.98
CA PRO A 227 1.44 12.69 3.11
C PRO A 227 0.40 12.81 2.00
N GLU A 228 -0.09 14.04 1.77
CA GLU A 228 -1.11 14.36 0.76
C GLU A 228 -0.75 13.84 -0.64
N GLN A 229 0.52 13.86 -1.01
CA GLN A 229 1.01 13.41 -2.33
C GLN A 229 0.71 11.93 -2.66
N TYR A 230 0.29 11.14 -1.67
CA TYR A 230 -0.07 9.73 -1.86
C TYR A 230 -1.58 9.52 -2.03
N PHE A 231 -2.38 10.58 -1.87
CA PHE A 231 -3.81 10.55 -2.10
C PHE A 231 -4.17 11.06 -3.49
N GLU A 232 -5.30 10.63 -4.02
CA GLU A 232 -5.90 11.24 -5.21
C GLU A 232 -6.48 12.62 -4.85
N THR A 233 -6.58 13.49 -5.85
CA THR A 233 -7.14 14.83 -5.67
C THR A 233 -8.52 14.77 -5.04
N GLY A 234 -8.73 15.55 -3.98
CA GLY A 234 -10.00 15.60 -3.24
C GLY A 234 -10.23 14.43 -2.27
N MET A 235 -9.28 13.53 -2.12
CA MET A 235 -9.34 12.45 -1.13
C MET A 235 -8.67 12.90 0.17
N LEU A 236 -9.36 12.73 1.30
CA LEU A 236 -8.93 13.15 2.63
C LEU A 236 -8.48 11.99 3.51
N ALA A 237 -9.09 10.83 3.34
CA ALA A 237 -8.76 9.64 4.13
C ALA A 237 -9.13 8.35 3.41
N ILE A 238 -8.47 7.26 3.82
CA ILE A 238 -8.77 5.89 3.41
C ILE A 238 -8.84 5.02 4.67
N PHE A 239 -9.97 4.34 4.87
CA PHE A 239 -10.13 3.30 5.87
C PHE A 239 -9.88 1.96 5.17
N SER A 240 -8.92 1.20 5.67
CA SER A 240 -8.55 -0.10 5.12
C SER A 240 -8.32 -1.12 6.22
N PRO A 241 -8.95 -2.29 6.16
CA PRO A 241 -8.54 -3.41 6.99
C PRO A 241 -7.07 -3.77 6.74
N ASN A 242 -6.40 -4.28 7.76
CA ASN A 242 -5.00 -4.64 7.67
C ASN A 242 -4.81 -5.90 6.82
N GLY A 243 -3.74 -5.91 6.02
CA GLY A 243 -3.31 -7.10 5.27
C GLY A 243 -4.19 -7.49 4.07
N ILE A 244 -5.06 -6.60 3.57
CA ILE A 244 -5.97 -6.94 2.46
C ILE A 244 -5.38 -6.73 1.07
N VAL A 245 -4.34 -5.93 0.95
CA VAL A 245 -3.65 -5.65 -0.31
C VAL A 245 -2.47 -6.58 -0.45
N ILE A 246 -2.45 -7.40 -1.48
CA ILE A 246 -1.39 -8.38 -1.75
C ILE A 246 -0.43 -7.76 -2.78
N PRO A 247 0.75 -7.30 -2.36
CA PRO A 247 1.79 -6.87 -3.30
C PRO A 247 2.50 -8.11 -3.87
N PHE A 248 2.81 -8.08 -5.15
CA PHE A 248 3.56 -9.16 -5.79
C PHE A 248 4.63 -8.62 -6.73
N VAL A 249 5.73 -9.36 -6.83
CA VAL A 249 6.86 -9.07 -7.71
C VAL A 249 7.18 -10.32 -8.52
N GLY A 250 7.26 -10.17 -9.83
CA GLY A 250 7.61 -11.25 -10.73
C GLY A 250 9.08 -11.22 -11.13
N ILE A 251 9.60 -10.06 -11.52
CA ILE A 251 11.00 -9.85 -11.86
C ILE A 251 11.54 -8.73 -10.99
N SER A 252 12.68 -8.98 -10.35
CA SER A 252 13.43 -7.96 -9.65
C SER A 252 14.92 -8.23 -9.87
N THR A 253 15.58 -7.32 -10.53
CA THR A 253 17.02 -7.38 -10.76
C THR A 253 17.67 -6.08 -10.34
N ALA A 254 18.81 -6.19 -9.66
CA ALA A 254 19.65 -5.04 -9.34
C ALA A 254 21.11 -5.46 -9.53
N ARG A 255 21.89 -4.62 -10.21
CA ARG A 255 23.31 -4.87 -10.47
C ARG A 255 24.10 -3.56 -10.54
N ALA A 256 25.34 -3.65 -10.07
CA ALA A 256 26.38 -2.64 -10.32
C ALA A 256 27.39 -3.24 -11.28
N ILE A 257 27.66 -2.59 -12.38
CA ILE A 257 28.60 -3.04 -13.42
C ILE A 257 29.56 -1.90 -13.76
N GLU A 258 30.80 -2.25 -14.10
CA GLU A 258 31.74 -1.25 -14.61
C GLU A 258 31.21 -0.62 -15.89
N ALA A 259 31.42 0.68 -16.03
CA ALA A 259 31.00 1.43 -17.20
C ALA A 259 32.06 1.30 -18.31
N GLU A 260 31.59 1.15 -19.55
CA GLU A 260 32.44 1.10 -20.71
C GLU A 260 32.73 2.51 -21.29
N GLU A 261 31.78 3.43 -21.08
CA GLU A 261 31.83 4.76 -21.67
C GLU A 261 32.54 5.83 -20.80
N PHE A 262 32.77 5.51 -19.51
CA PHE A 262 33.41 6.39 -18.54
C PHE A 262 34.08 5.59 -17.42
N ASP A 263 35.05 6.19 -16.73
CA ASP A 263 35.70 5.53 -15.58
C ASP A 263 34.79 5.55 -14.35
N GLY A 264 34.01 4.48 -14.17
CA GLY A 264 33.05 4.41 -13.07
C GLY A 264 32.13 3.22 -13.13
N VAL A 265 30.97 3.33 -12.48
CA VAL A 265 30.00 2.23 -12.31
C VAL A 265 28.63 2.66 -12.81
N LYS A 266 27.96 1.74 -13.52
CA LYS A 266 26.53 1.82 -13.86
C LYS A 266 25.70 1.06 -12.81
N LEU A 267 24.71 1.72 -12.23
CA LEU A 267 23.71 1.12 -11.36
C LEU A 267 22.45 0.84 -12.19
N GLN A 268 22.08 -0.42 -12.30
CA GLN A 268 20.92 -0.85 -13.07
C GLN A 268 20.00 -1.66 -12.18
N ALA A 269 18.73 -1.29 -12.17
CA ALA A 269 17.69 -2.07 -11.54
C ALA A 269 16.45 -2.12 -12.43
N ALA A 270 15.76 -3.25 -12.42
CA ALA A 270 14.48 -3.42 -13.06
C ALA A 270 13.56 -4.25 -12.17
N ALA A 271 12.32 -3.84 -12.04
CA ALA A 271 11.30 -4.58 -11.33
C ALA A 271 10.00 -4.59 -12.13
N LYS A 272 9.31 -5.72 -12.10
CA LYS A 272 7.96 -5.89 -12.64
C LYS A 272 7.10 -6.49 -11.55
N GLY A 273 5.98 -5.85 -11.23
CA GLY A 273 5.14 -6.28 -10.13
C GLY A 273 3.73 -5.73 -10.23
N GLY A 274 2.98 -5.89 -9.16
CA GLY A 274 1.63 -5.41 -9.07
C GLY A 274 1.06 -5.47 -7.65
N THR A 275 -0.19 -5.06 -7.56
CA THR A 275 -0.99 -5.14 -6.35
C THR A 275 -2.32 -5.80 -6.66
N TYR A 276 -2.77 -6.68 -5.77
CA TYR A 276 -4.04 -7.38 -5.91
C TYR A 276 -4.84 -7.30 -4.61
N MET A 277 -6.14 -7.23 -4.74
CA MET A 277 -7.09 -7.32 -3.63
C MET A 277 -8.27 -8.16 -4.10
N LEU A 278 -8.71 -9.09 -3.25
CA LEU A 278 -9.93 -9.86 -3.51
C LEU A 278 -11.14 -8.92 -3.64
N ASP A 279 -12.06 -9.21 -4.55
CA ASP A 279 -13.21 -8.33 -4.83
C ASP A 279 -14.09 -8.12 -3.59
N ASP A 280 -14.25 -9.13 -2.74
CA ASP A 280 -14.97 -8.99 -1.48
C ASP A 280 -14.25 -8.06 -0.50
N ASN A 281 -12.92 -8.09 -0.46
CA ASN A 281 -12.13 -7.19 0.37
C ASN A 281 -12.22 -5.73 -0.09
N LYS A 282 -12.46 -5.46 -1.37
CA LYS A 282 -12.70 -4.10 -1.89
C LYS A 282 -13.91 -3.45 -1.23
N LYS A 283 -14.95 -4.24 -0.90
CA LYS A 283 -16.13 -3.77 -0.17
C LYS A 283 -15.80 -3.26 1.23
N ALA A 284 -14.71 -3.74 1.83
CA ALA A 284 -14.24 -3.31 3.14
C ALA A 284 -13.33 -2.08 3.09
N VAL A 285 -13.06 -1.49 1.93
CA VAL A 285 -12.31 -0.24 1.81
C VAL A 285 -13.27 0.93 1.68
N LEU A 286 -13.10 1.94 2.55
CA LEU A 286 -13.90 3.16 2.52
C LEU A 286 -12.99 4.36 2.28
N LYS A 287 -13.28 5.16 1.25
CA LYS A 287 -12.59 6.42 1.01
C LYS A 287 -13.43 7.61 1.44
N VAL A 288 -12.75 8.62 1.92
CA VAL A 288 -13.35 9.91 2.29
C VAL A 288 -12.90 10.97 1.31
N THR A 289 -13.86 11.68 0.75
CA THR A 289 -13.61 12.79 -0.16
C THR A 289 -14.13 14.10 0.41
N GLY A 290 -13.48 15.20 0.10
CA GLY A 290 -13.90 16.53 0.52
C GLY A 290 -12.95 17.59 0.03
N THR A 291 -13.36 18.85 0.18
CA THR A 291 -12.51 20.00 -0.08
C THR A 291 -12.20 20.65 1.25
N ILE A 292 -10.91 20.76 1.57
CA ILE A 292 -10.45 21.54 2.72
C ILE A 292 -10.25 22.96 2.20
N VAL A 293 -11.03 23.89 2.71
CA VAL A 293 -10.91 25.33 2.40
C VAL A 293 -10.18 25.99 3.57
#